data_41c410c9b50bbdf9af2e6cfd528264ed
#
_entry.id   41c410c9b50bbdf9af2e6cfd528264ed
#
_cell.length_a   1.000
_cell.length_b   1.000
_cell.length_c   1.000
_cell.angle_alpha   90.00
_cell.angle_beta   90.00
_cell.angle_gamma   90.00
#
_symmetry.space_group_name_H-M   'P 1'
#
loop_
_entity.id
_entity.type
_entity.pdbx_description
1 polymer ?
#
loop_
_entity_poly.entity_id
_entity_poly.type
_entity_poly.pdbx_seq_one_letter_code
_entity_poly.pdbx_strand_id
1 'polypeptide(L)'
;MPFWVLLLVVLIEHYLPWPDKFHPITFIKILAKGMQAKVLFAERNSKRQQKMSGALACIVLLLPFCSILIVIKYFSEYPIFFEALMLLVALRFKDITKQTRRVTAALSKQKKMLARHALSQIVLRETQKMSSLGMVKANIESILLRYSYQYCAVIFWYFISGGMGALTYRLIYELSLCWNNKLPKFRHFGRPVRHVVNILQWLPSKLACLSIVLVVNINQGTKALFQRISYQCNHLFILNLCGASFGIELGGPAYYEQRKVLSSKCGGNRPVILSDNIRAIAATNRATWVWLTLYFMGCTLSFLVTR
;
A
#
# COMPACT_ATOMS: atom_id res chain seq x y z
N MET A 1 -1.37 9.04 22.27
CA MET A 1 -2.19 9.44 21.08
C MET A 1 -3.62 9.06 21.30
N PRO A 2 -4.64 9.95 21.11
CA PRO A 2 -6.01 9.61 21.43
C PRO A 2 -6.57 8.59 20.42
N PHE A 3 -7.07 7.46 20.92
CA PHE A 3 -7.74 6.41 20.13
C PHE A 3 -8.91 6.96 19.29
N TRP A 4 -9.66 7.89 19.87
CA TRP A 4 -10.84 8.49 19.24
C TRP A 4 -10.53 9.20 17.92
N VAL A 5 -9.35 9.80 17.81
CA VAL A 5 -8.89 10.44 16.56
C VAL A 5 -8.74 9.40 15.46
N LEU A 6 -8.08 8.27 15.73
CA LEU A 6 -7.96 7.20 14.75
C LEU A 6 -9.32 6.63 14.35
N LEU A 7 -10.19 6.35 15.33
CA LEU A 7 -11.53 5.81 15.08
C LEU A 7 -12.34 6.77 14.21
N LEU A 8 -12.37 8.06 14.57
CA LEU A 8 -13.08 9.10 13.83
C LEU A 8 -12.56 9.22 12.39
N VAL A 9 -11.24 9.27 12.20
CA VAL A 9 -10.64 9.37 10.86
C VAL A 9 -10.94 8.13 10.01
N VAL A 10 -10.88 6.92 10.59
CA VAL A 10 -11.24 5.69 9.88
C VAL A 10 -12.71 5.69 9.47
N LEU A 11 -13.61 6.18 10.34
CA LEU A 11 -15.03 6.33 10.02
C LEU A 11 -15.25 7.37 8.91
N ILE A 12 -14.61 8.54 9.01
CA ILE A 12 -14.69 9.57 7.95
C ILE A 12 -14.20 9.02 6.63
N GLU A 13 -13.04 8.35 6.60
CA GLU A 13 -12.50 7.73 5.38
C GLU A 13 -13.46 6.70 4.81
N HIS A 14 -14.13 5.93 5.68
CA HIS A 14 -15.09 4.92 5.26
C HIS A 14 -16.39 5.51 4.68
N TYR A 15 -16.93 6.57 5.25
CA TYR A 15 -18.23 7.15 4.82
C TYR A 15 -18.08 8.31 3.82
N LEU A 16 -17.07 9.16 3.99
CA LEU A 16 -16.81 10.36 3.21
C LEU A 16 -15.45 10.32 2.49
N PRO A 17 -15.30 9.50 1.43
CA PRO A 17 -14.03 9.43 0.72
C PRO A 17 -13.74 10.76 0.04
N TRP A 18 -12.52 11.26 0.24
CA TRP A 18 -12.05 12.50 -0.38
C TRP A 18 -11.96 12.34 -1.91
N PRO A 19 -12.48 13.30 -2.72
CA PRO A 19 -12.38 13.22 -4.17
C PRO A 19 -10.94 13.23 -4.66
N ASP A 20 -10.61 12.35 -5.62
CA ASP A 20 -9.25 12.18 -6.15
C ASP A 20 -8.61 13.48 -6.65
N LYS A 21 -9.39 14.35 -7.26
CA LYS A 21 -8.92 15.60 -7.87
C LYS A 21 -8.34 16.58 -6.85
N PHE A 22 -8.93 16.63 -5.65
CA PHE A 22 -8.55 17.59 -4.60
C PHE A 22 -7.70 16.97 -3.49
N HIS A 23 -7.31 15.71 -3.64
CA HIS A 23 -6.56 15.01 -2.61
C HIS A 23 -5.10 15.51 -2.58
N PRO A 24 -4.53 15.91 -1.40
CA PRO A 24 -3.18 16.44 -1.30
C PRO A 24 -2.09 15.51 -1.86
N ILE A 25 -2.26 14.21 -1.77
CA ILE A 25 -1.37 13.22 -2.38
C ILE A 25 -1.30 13.37 -3.92
N THR A 26 -2.38 13.81 -4.57
CA THR A 26 -2.39 14.04 -6.03
C THR A 26 -1.45 15.19 -6.39
N PHE A 27 -1.40 16.24 -5.58
CA PHE A 27 -0.46 17.34 -5.75
C PHE A 27 1.00 16.86 -5.65
N ILE A 28 1.32 16.05 -4.65
CA ILE A 28 2.66 15.45 -4.53
C ILE A 28 3.03 14.61 -5.76
N LYS A 29 2.07 13.86 -6.32
CA LYS A 29 2.30 13.09 -7.56
C LYS A 29 2.60 13.99 -8.76
N ILE A 30 1.96 15.14 -8.86
CA ILE A 30 2.22 16.14 -9.93
C ILE A 30 3.63 16.70 -9.75
N LEU A 31 4.01 17.11 -8.54
CA LEU A 31 5.36 17.60 -8.24
C LEU A 31 6.42 16.53 -8.52
N ALA A 32 6.19 15.28 -8.13
CA ALA A 32 7.10 14.16 -8.40
C ALA A 32 7.31 13.92 -9.90
N LYS A 33 6.23 14.04 -10.71
CA LYS A 33 6.31 13.97 -12.18
C LYS A 33 7.06 15.15 -12.77
N GLY A 34 6.83 16.36 -12.30
CA GLY A 34 7.58 17.56 -12.72
C GLY A 34 9.08 17.44 -12.40
N MET A 35 9.40 17.00 -11.19
CA MET A 35 10.79 16.81 -10.74
C MET A 35 11.53 15.75 -11.58
N GLN A 36 10.89 14.61 -11.83
CA GLN A 36 11.48 13.56 -12.66
C GLN A 36 11.78 14.04 -14.08
N ALA A 37 10.93 14.87 -14.66
CA ALA A 37 11.13 15.42 -16.01
C ALA A 37 12.38 16.32 -16.09
N LYS A 38 12.69 17.04 -14.99
CA LYS A 38 13.86 17.93 -14.90
C LYS A 38 15.17 17.22 -14.54
N VAL A 39 15.11 16.14 -13.75
CA VAL A 39 16.29 15.52 -13.13
C VAL A 39 16.67 14.19 -13.76
N LEU A 40 15.72 13.50 -14.40
CA LEU A 40 15.95 12.18 -14.98
C LEU A 40 16.39 12.27 -16.45
N PHE A 41 17.68 12.36 -16.67
CA PHE A 41 18.29 12.20 -18.00
C PHE A 41 18.86 10.77 -18.13
N ALA A 42 17.97 9.79 -18.33
CA ALA A 42 18.31 8.37 -18.26
C ALA A 42 19.43 7.94 -19.24
N GLU A 43 19.51 8.58 -20.41
CA GLU A 43 20.49 8.26 -21.45
C GLU A 43 21.86 8.89 -21.20
N ARG A 44 21.94 10.00 -20.46
CA ARG A 44 23.19 10.73 -20.19
C ARG A 44 23.82 10.40 -18.84
N ASN A 45 23.04 9.92 -17.86
CA ASN A 45 23.48 9.77 -16.50
C ASN A 45 23.95 8.35 -16.18
N SER A 46 25.11 8.24 -15.49
CA SER A 46 25.58 6.97 -14.96
C SER A 46 24.59 6.35 -13.95
N LYS A 47 24.66 5.03 -13.76
CA LYS A 47 23.81 4.31 -12.79
C LYS A 47 23.93 4.89 -11.37
N ARG A 48 25.15 5.33 -10.96
CA ARG A 48 25.40 5.94 -9.64
C ARG A 48 24.75 7.31 -9.55
N GLN A 49 24.91 8.12 -10.59
CA GLN A 49 24.33 9.46 -10.68
C GLN A 49 22.80 9.42 -10.64
N GLN A 50 22.14 8.49 -11.36
CA GLN A 50 20.69 8.29 -11.29
C GLN A 50 20.20 7.95 -9.88
N LYS A 51 20.92 7.11 -9.13
CA LYS A 51 20.60 6.80 -7.74
C LYS A 51 20.72 8.04 -6.85
N MET A 52 21.81 8.80 -6.96
CA MET A 52 22.00 10.03 -6.18
C MET A 52 20.90 11.06 -6.50
N SER A 53 20.62 11.28 -7.78
CA SER A 53 19.55 12.19 -8.20
C SER A 53 18.19 11.77 -7.66
N GLY A 54 17.88 10.46 -7.63
CA GLY A 54 16.63 9.94 -7.05
C GLY A 54 16.54 10.15 -5.54
N ALA A 55 17.64 9.96 -4.81
CA ALA A 55 17.68 10.22 -3.37
C ALA A 55 17.51 11.73 -3.07
N LEU A 56 18.26 12.59 -3.77
CA LEU A 56 18.15 14.04 -3.63
C LEU A 56 16.76 14.56 -4.01
N ALA A 57 16.17 14.07 -5.09
CA ALA A 57 14.81 14.42 -5.49
C ALA A 57 13.79 14.08 -4.41
N CYS A 58 13.95 12.96 -3.72
CA CYS A 58 13.10 12.57 -2.60
C CYS A 58 13.24 13.55 -1.42
N ILE A 59 14.47 13.88 -1.05
CA ILE A 59 14.77 14.82 0.07
C ILE A 59 14.22 16.21 -0.25
N VAL A 60 14.49 16.74 -1.44
CA VAL A 60 14.04 18.07 -1.88
C VAL A 60 12.53 18.20 -1.91
N LEU A 61 11.79 17.11 -2.23
CA LEU A 61 10.33 17.12 -2.17
C LEU A 61 9.78 16.98 -0.75
N LEU A 62 10.36 16.10 0.06
CA LEU A 62 9.80 15.78 1.37
C LEU A 62 10.19 16.79 2.44
N LEU A 63 11.45 17.28 2.44
CA LEU A 63 11.96 18.12 3.51
C LEU A 63 11.16 19.42 3.66
N PRO A 64 10.93 20.25 2.61
CA PRO A 64 10.13 21.46 2.75
C PRO A 64 8.71 21.20 3.21
N PHE A 65 8.08 20.15 2.65
CA PHE A 65 6.73 19.79 3.01
C PHE A 65 6.61 19.37 4.47
N CYS A 66 7.52 18.52 4.95
CA CYS A 66 7.56 18.10 6.35
C CYS A 66 7.88 19.27 7.28
N SER A 67 8.80 20.18 6.90
CA SER A 67 9.14 21.37 7.71
C SER A 67 7.93 22.29 7.89
N ILE A 68 7.19 22.56 6.82
CA ILE A 68 5.97 23.38 6.88
C ILE A 68 4.93 22.73 7.82
N LEU A 69 4.73 21.42 7.72
CA LEU A 69 3.77 20.71 8.59
C LEU A 69 4.20 20.71 10.06
N ILE A 70 5.50 20.61 10.35
CA ILE A 70 6.03 20.71 11.71
C ILE A 70 5.76 22.11 12.29
N VAL A 71 6.05 23.15 11.51
CA VAL A 71 5.80 24.55 11.91
C VAL A 71 4.31 24.76 12.18
N ILE A 72 3.43 24.34 11.26
CA ILE A 72 1.97 24.46 11.43
C ILE A 72 1.53 23.74 12.71
N LYS A 73 1.99 22.51 12.95
CA LYS A 73 1.63 21.74 14.14
C LYS A 73 2.13 22.43 15.43
N TYR A 74 3.33 22.99 15.41
CA TYR A 74 3.94 23.64 16.59
C TYR A 74 3.21 24.91 16.99
N PHE A 75 2.83 25.75 16.02
CA PHE A 75 2.12 27.01 16.26
C PHE A 75 0.59 26.88 16.34
N SER A 76 0.06 25.68 16.20
CA SER A 76 -1.38 25.46 16.25
C SER A 76 -1.91 25.41 17.67
N GLU A 77 -2.99 26.14 17.91
CA GLU A 77 -3.77 26.05 19.17
C GLU A 77 -4.47 24.68 19.31
N TYR A 78 -4.76 24.00 18.19
CA TYR A 78 -5.47 22.72 18.15
C TYR A 78 -4.63 21.60 17.50
N PRO A 79 -3.57 21.10 18.15
CA PRO A 79 -2.65 20.13 17.57
C PRO A 79 -3.34 18.80 17.21
N ILE A 80 -4.38 18.41 17.96
CA ILE A 80 -5.16 17.19 17.72
C ILE A 80 -5.91 17.26 16.39
N PHE A 81 -6.43 18.42 16.02
CA PHE A 81 -7.11 18.64 14.74
C PHE A 81 -6.12 18.41 13.56
N PHE A 82 -4.92 18.97 13.66
CA PHE A 82 -3.91 18.77 12.60
C PHE A 82 -3.40 17.33 12.54
N GLU A 83 -3.32 16.64 13.66
CA GLU A 83 -3.03 15.19 13.66
C GLU A 83 -4.11 14.38 12.96
N ALA A 84 -5.38 14.68 13.23
CA ALA A 84 -6.50 14.04 12.54
C ALA A 84 -6.47 14.32 11.03
N LEU A 85 -6.20 15.56 10.65
CA LEU A 85 -6.10 15.97 9.24
C LEU A 85 -4.95 15.26 8.52
N MET A 86 -3.76 15.22 9.13
CA MET A 86 -2.60 14.50 8.56
C MET A 86 -2.89 13.01 8.39
N LEU A 87 -3.55 12.39 9.37
CA LEU A 87 -3.94 10.99 9.29
C LEU A 87 -5.00 10.76 8.21
N LEU A 88 -6.00 11.65 8.09
CA LEU A 88 -7.04 11.58 7.06
C LEU A 88 -6.44 11.67 5.65
N VAL A 89 -5.45 12.55 5.45
CA VAL A 89 -4.71 12.65 4.19
C VAL A 89 -3.88 11.40 3.93
N ALA A 90 -3.30 10.78 4.97
CA ALA A 90 -2.47 9.59 4.83
C ALA A 90 -3.30 8.31 4.54
N LEU A 91 -4.50 8.19 5.13
CA LEU A 91 -5.39 7.05 4.93
C LEU A 91 -6.20 7.23 3.65
N ARG A 92 -6.08 6.25 2.75
CA ARG A 92 -6.82 6.22 1.49
C ARG A 92 -6.96 4.78 1.01
N PHE A 93 -7.93 4.07 1.54
CA PHE A 93 -8.14 2.67 1.19
C PHE A 93 -9.49 2.41 0.51
N LYS A 94 -10.50 3.23 0.79
CA LYS A 94 -11.85 3.06 0.21
C LYS A 94 -11.88 3.10 -1.32
N ASP A 95 -11.05 3.96 -1.94
CA ASP A 95 -10.95 4.04 -3.39
C ASP A 95 -10.50 2.70 -4.01
N ILE A 96 -9.57 2.03 -3.33
CA ILE A 96 -9.04 0.75 -3.80
C ILE A 96 -10.11 -0.33 -3.71
N THR A 97 -10.84 -0.37 -2.60
CA THR A 97 -11.98 -1.29 -2.42
C THR A 97 -13.06 -1.04 -3.47
N LYS A 98 -13.35 0.23 -3.76
CA LYS A 98 -14.32 0.63 -4.79
C LYS A 98 -13.87 0.17 -6.19
N GLN A 99 -12.60 0.36 -6.55
CA GLN A 99 -12.06 -0.09 -7.84
C GLN A 99 -12.01 -1.62 -7.92
N THR A 100 -11.62 -2.31 -6.84
CA THR A 100 -11.65 -3.78 -6.75
C THR A 100 -13.06 -4.31 -6.98
N ARG A 101 -14.09 -3.69 -6.40
CA ARG A 101 -15.49 -4.04 -6.64
C ARG A 101 -15.91 -3.78 -8.09
N ARG A 102 -15.46 -2.68 -8.71
CA ARG A 102 -15.73 -2.39 -10.13
C ARG A 102 -15.14 -3.46 -11.06
N VAL A 103 -13.90 -3.87 -10.81
CA VAL A 103 -13.26 -4.97 -11.56
C VAL A 103 -14.08 -6.25 -11.42
N THR A 104 -14.47 -6.60 -10.18
CA THR A 104 -15.25 -7.81 -9.90
C THR A 104 -16.61 -7.77 -10.59
N ALA A 105 -17.33 -6.64 -10.52
CA ALA A 105 -18.62 -6.47 -11.18
C ALA A 105 -18.53 -6.48 -12.73
N ALA A 106 -17.43 -5.96 -13.29
CA ALA A 106 -17.21 -6.04 -14.74
C ALA A 106 -16.92 -7.48 -15.20
N LEU A 107 -16.15 -8.24 -14.40
CA LEU A 107 -15.86 -9.65 -14.68
C LEU A 107 -17.08 -10.55 -14.53
N SER A 108 -17.95 -10.31 -13.53
CA SER A 108 -19.19 -11.09 -13.36
C SER A 108 -20.16 -10.90 -14.54
N LYS A 109 -20.15 -9.72 -15.16
CA LYS A 109 -20.94 -9.40 -16.36
C LYS A 109 -20.20 -9.74 -17.67
N GLN A 110 -19.07 -10.46 -17.60
CA GLN A 110 -18.21 -10.82 -18.73
C GLN A 110 -17.69 -9.65 -19.59
N LYS A 111 -17.76 -8.42 -19.07
CA LYS A 111 -17.28 -7.19 -19.73
C LYS A 111 -15.78 -7.04 -19.58
N LYS A 112 -15.00 -7.88 -20.28
CA LYS A 112 -13.51 -7.96 -20.15
C LYS A 112 -12.81 -6.64 -20.39
N MET A 113 -13.25 -5.81 -21.35
CA MET A 113 -12.63 -4.50 -21.63
C MET A 113 -12.79 -3.53 -20.48
N LEU A 114 -13.98 -3.44 -19.88
CA LEU A 114 -14.23 -2.63 -18.68
C LEU A 114 -13.42 -3.12 -17.48
N ALA A 115 -13.31 -4.44 -17.30
CA ALA A 115 -12.49 -5.01 -16.24
C ALA A 115 -11.01 -4.67 -16.41
N ARG A 116 -10.46 -4.74 -17.63
CA ARG A 116 -9.08 -4.34 -17.94
C ARG A 116 -8.85 -2.87 -17.67
N HIS A 117 -9.76 -1.99 -18.10
CA HIS A 117 -9.67 -0.56 -17.85
C HIS A 117 -9.73 -0.24 -16.34
N ALA A 118 -10.67 -0.82 -15.60
CA ALA A 118 -10.76 -0.62 -14.16
C ALA A 118 -9.51 -1.16 -13.42
N LEU A 119 -8.98 -2.31 -13.84
CA LEU A 119 -7.80 -2.92 -13.26
C LEU A 119 -6.54 -2.09 -13.54
N SER A 120 -6.38 -1.50 -14.72
CA SER A 120 -5.22 -0.65 -15.08
C SER A 120 -5.08 0.58 -14.19
N GLN A 121 -6.15 1.03 -13.52
CA GLN A 121 -6.10 2.15 -12.57
C GLN A 121 -5.44 1.75 -11.23
N ILE A 122 -5.41 0.46 -10.91
CA ILE A 122 -4.91 -0.04 -9.62
C ILE A 122 -3.64 -0.89 -9.74
N VAL A 123 -3.31 -1.41 -10.91
CA VAL A 123 -2.09 -2.20 -11.13
C VAL A 123 -1.19 -1.55 -12.16
N LEU A 124 0.14 -1.71 -11.98
CA LEU A 124 1.14 -1.22 -12.94
C LEU A 124 1.46 -2.25 -14.02
N ARG A 125 0.85 -3.44 -13.95
CA ARG A 125 1.05 -4.52 -14.93
C ARG A 125 0.24 -4.20 -16.20
N GLU A 126 0.71 -4.69 -17.33
CA GLU A 126 -0.08 -4.66 -18.57
C GLU A 126 -1.35 -5.48 -18.42
N THR A 127 -2.49 -4.82 -18.60
CA THR A 127 -3.81 -5.48 -18.45
C THR A 127 -4.40 -5.95 -19.77
N GLN A 128 -3.92 -5.44 -20.91
CA GLN A 128 -4.51 -5.65 -22.22
C GLN A 128 -4.58 -7.14 -22.64
N LYS A 129 -3.52 -7.90 -22.35
CA LYS A 129 -3.39 -9.32 -22.71
C LYS A 129 -3.77 -10.27 -21.56
N MET A 130 -4.28 -9.77 -20.42
CA MET A 130 -4.61 -10.62 -19.29
C MET A 130 -5.86 -11.47 -19.57
N SER A 131 -5.79 -12.74 -19.17
CA SER A 131 -6.96 -13.64 -19.07
C SER A 131 -7.89 -13.21 -17.93
N SER A 132 -9.13 -13.70 -17.92
CA SER A 132 -10.08 -13.43 -16.82
C SER A 132 -9.53 -13.88 -15.47
N LEU A 133 -8.93 -15.06 -15.39
CA LEU A 133 -8.26 -15.56 -14.18
C LEU A 133 -7.06 -14.67 -13.78
N GLY A 134 -6.27 -14.23 -14.76
CA GLY A 134 -5.16 -13.29 -14.51
C GLY A 134 -5.64 -11.95 -13.93
N MET A 135 -6.78 -11.45 -14.40
CA MET A 135 -7.39 -10.23 -13.86
C MET A 135 -7.90 -10.42 -12.43
N VAL A 136 -8.56 -11.52 -12.11
CA VAL A 136 -8.99 -11.88 -10.75
C VAL A 136 -7.79 -11.94 -9.81
N LYS A 137 -6.74 -12.65 -10.21
CA LYS A 137 -5.51 -12.81 -9.45
C LYS A 137 -4.84 -11.47 -9.17
N ALA A 138 -4.65 -10.64 -10.20
CA ALA A 138 -4.03 -9.32 -10.06
C ALA A 138 -4.86 -8.37 -9.18
N ASN A 139 -6.18 -8.49 -9.20
CA ASN A 139 -7.08 -7.70 -8.37
C ASN A 139 -6.96 -8.08 -6.90
N ILE A 140 -6.96 -9.38 -6.57
CA ILE A 140 -6.73 -9.89 -5.20
C ILE A 140 -5.35 -9.48 -4.68
N GLU A 141 -4.29 -9.68 -5.47
CA GLU A 141 -2.94 -9.26 -5.10
C GLU A 141 -2.86 -7.77 -4.81
N SER A 142 -3.53 -6.95 -5.65
CA SER A 142 -3.54 -5.50 -5.48
C SER A 142 -4.19 -5.08 -4.17
N ILE A 143 -5.36 -5.63 -3.81
CA ILE A 143 -6.04 -5.23 -2.57
C ILE A 143 -5.26 -5.67 -1.33
N LEU A 144 -4.71 -6.88 -1.31
CA LEU A 144 -3.93 -7.40 -0.18
C LEU A 144 -2.65 -6.59 0.05
N LEU A 145 -1.90 -6.30 -1.02
CA LEU A 145 -0.68 -5.50 -0.93
C LEU A 145 -0.96 -4.05 -0.52
N ARG A 146 -2.00 -3.44 -1.08
CA ARG A 146 -2.35 -2.06 -0.73
C ARG A 146 -2.93 -1.95 0.67
N TYR A 147 -3.71 -2.93 1.12
CA TYR A 147 -4.13 -3.01 2.51
C TYR A 147 -2.93 -3.02 3.46
N SER A 148 -1.95 -3.88 3.20
CA SER A 148 -0.74 -3.97 4.02
C SER A 148 0.10 -2.68 3.99
N TYR A 149 0.30 -2.08 2.81
CA TYR A 149 1.22 -0.96 2.63
C TYR A 149 0.58 0.42 2.79
N GLN A 150 -0.68 0.59 2.42
CA GLN A 150 -1.34 1.90 2.42
C GLN A 150 -2.26 2.11 3.62
N TYR A 151 -2.72 1.03 4.25
CA TYR A 151 -3.61 1.10 5.39
C TYR A 151 -2.90 0.70 6.69
N CYS A 152 -2.52 -0.56 6.83
CA CYS A 152 -1.91 -1.06 8.07
C CYS A 152 -0.60 -0.35 8.41
N ALA A 153 0.26 -0.10 7.41
CA ALA A 153 1.51 0.59 7.65
C ALA A 153 1.32 2.07 8.03
N VAL A 154 0.29 2.73 7.53
CA VAL A 154 -0.06 4.10 7.94
C VAL A 154 -0.52 4.13 9.40
N ILE A 155 -1.41 3.20 9.79
CA ILE A 155 -1.87 3.07 11.19
C ILE A 155 -0.70 2.74 12.13
N PHE A 156 0.20 1.85 11.72
CA PHE A 156 1.39 1.51 12.48
C PHE A 156 2.28 2.73 12.74
N TRP A 157 2.58 3.52 11.71
CA TRP A 157 3.39 4.73 11.86
C TRP A 157 2.65 5.83 12.62
N TYR A 158 1.32 5.89 12.52
CA TYR A 158 0.51 6.75 13.37
C TYR A 158 0.66 6.39 14.85
N PHE A 159 0.67 5.10 15.19
CA PHE A 159 0.86 4.63 16.56
C PHE A 159 2.22 5.04 17.14
N ILE A 160 3.30 4.97 16.35
CA ILE A 160 4.66 5.26 16.81
C ILE A 160 4.95 6.76 16.88
N SER A 161 4.58 7.50 15.84
CA SER A 161 5.05 8.90 15.63
C SER A 161 3.93 9.89 15.28
N GLY A 162 2.66 9.50 15.47
CA GLY A 162 1.50 10.35 15.23
C GLY A 162 1.21 10.62 13.77
N GLY A 163 0.35 11.63 13.54
CA GLY A 163 -0.08 12.02 12.20
C GLY A 163 1.07 12.39 11.26
N MET A 164 2.10 13.00 11.81
CA MET A 164 3.30 13.40 11.05
C MET A 164 4.06 12.20 10.49
N GLY A 165 4.30 11.18 11.31
CA GLY A 165 4.99 9.97 10.87
C GLY A 165 4.16 9.17 9.88
N ALA A 166 2.85 9.05 10.11
CA ALA A 166 1.92 8.41 9.19
C ALA A 166 1.93 9.08 7.81
N LEU A 167 1.86 10.42 7.77
CA LEU A 167 1.85 11.18 6.53
C LEU A 167 3.21 11.12 5.82
N THR A 168 4.32 11.28 6.53
CA THR A 168 5.67 11.16 5.96
C THR A 168 5.90 9.79 5.34
N TYR A 169 5.56 8.70 6.05
CA TYR A 169 5.60 7.35 5.50
C TYR A 169 4.77 7.26 4.21
N ARG A 170 3.54 7.78 4.23
CA ARG A 170 2.64 7.74 3.08
C ARG A 170 3.20 8.48 1.86
N LEU A 171 3.82 9.63 2.06
CA LEU A 171 4.45 10.41 1.00
C LEU A 171 5.63 9.67 0.37
N ILE A 172 6.53 9.11 1.20
CA ILE A 172 7.66 8.30 0.71
C ILE A 172 7.14 7.10 -0.10
N TYR A 173 6.09 6.45 0.37
CA TYR A 173 5.47 5.34 -0.34
C TYR A 173 4.91 5.77 -1.70
N GLU A 174 4.21 6.90 -1.80
CA GLU A 174 3.68 7.41 -3.09
C GLU A 174 4.80 7.80 -4.06
N LEU A 175 5.89 8.40 -3.57
CA LEU A 175 7.06 8.66 -4.40
C LEU A 175 7.66 7.36 -4.95
N SER A 176 7.70 6.29 -4.14
CA SER A 176 8.17 4.98 -4.59
C SER A 176 7.27 4.34 -5.65
N LEU A 177 5.99 4.68 -5.69
CA LEU A 177 5.06 4.26 -6.75
C LEU A 177 5.24 5.09 -8.02
N CYS A 178 5.43 6.41 -7.89
CA CYS A 178 5.70 7.30 -9.03
C CYS A 178 7.02 6.93 -9.73
N TRP A 179 8.06 6.65 -8.95
CA TRP A 179 9.39 6.28 -9.45
C TRP A 179 9.63 4.77 -9.31
N ASN A 180 8.71 3.99 -9.87
CA ASN A 180 8.74 2.55 -9.69
C ASN A 180 9.92 1.91 -10.43
N ASN A 181 10.82 1.27 -9.68
CA ASN A 181 12.03 0.62 -10.20
C ASN A 181 11.77 -0.63 -11.06
N LYS A 182 10.53 -1.11 -11.15
CA LYS A 182 10.13 -2.17 -12.09
C LYS A 182 10.03 -1.65 -13.53
N LEU A 183 9.80 -0.36 -13.70
CA LEU A 183 9.80 0.30 -14.99
C LEU A 183 11.25 0.58 -15.43
N PRO A 184 11.63 0.28 -16.68
CA PRO A 184 13.01 0.45 -17.18
C PRO A 184 13.55 1.86 -16.93
N LYS A 185 12.73 2.88 -17.20
CA LYS A 185 13.04 4.31 -17.04
C LYS A 185 13.47 4.66 -15.61
N PHE A 186 12.88 4.05 -14.57
CA PHE A 186 13.13 4.38 -13.17
C PHE A 186 13.97 3.34 -12.43
N ARG A 187 14.55 2.37 -13.15
CA ARG A 187 15.24 1.22 -12.55
C ARG A 187 16.31 1.63 -11.53
N HIS A 188 17.09 2.66 -11.81
CA HIS A 188 18.15 3.13 -10.93
C HIS A 188 17.72 4.35 -10.11
N PHE A 189 16.95 5.26 -10.69
CA PHE A 189 16.44 6.46 -10.04
C PHE A 189 15.52 6.16 -8.84
N GLY A 190 14.56 5.25 -8.98
CA GLY A 190 13.62 4.88 -7.91
C GLY A 190 14.19 3.93 -6.86
N ARG A 191 15.40 3.37 -7.06
CA ARG A 191 15.97 2.35 -6.17
C ARG A 191 16.19 2.84 -4.74
N PRO A 192 16.77 4.03 -4.45
CA PRO A 192 16.97 4.49 -3.08
C PRO A 192 15.65 4.70 -2.34
N VAL A 193 14.66 5.35 -2.97
CA VAL A 193 13.34 5.55 -2.36
C VAL A 193 12.67 4.21 -2.06
N ARG A 194 12.74 3.27 -2.98
CA ARG A 194 12.20 1.91 -2.77
C ARG A 194 12.90 1.17 -1.64
N HIS A 195 14.20 1.37 -1.45
CA HIS A 195 14.94 0.77 -0.34
C HIS A 195 14.45 1.29 1.01
N VAL A 196 14.31 2.61 1.16
CA VAL A 196 13.74 3.24 2.36
C VAL A 196 12.33 2.71 2.64
N VAL A 197 11.46 2.68 1.63
CA VAL A 197 10.11 2.15 1.78
C VAL A 197 10.11 0.70 2.22
N ASN A 198 10.99 -0.15 1.68
CA ASN A 198 11.07 -1.56 2.06
C ASN A 198 11.44 -1.74 3.53
N ILE A 199 12.32 -0.89 4.07
CA ILE A 199 12.68 -0.88 5.51
C ILE A 199 11.45 -0.47 6.33
N LEU A 200 10.82 0.65 5.99
CA LEU A 200 9.66 1.19 6.70
C LEU A 200 8.44 0.25 6.67
N GLN A 201 8.30 -0.57 5.64
CA GLN A 201 7.22 -1.54 5.46
C GLN A 201 7.51 -2.90 6.08
N TRP A 202 8.75 -3.20 6.44
CA TRP A 202 9.14 -4.55 6.81
C TRP A 202 8.31 -5.10 7.99
N LEU A 203 8.23 -4.36 9.09
CA LEU A 203 7.47 -4.78 10.27
C LEU A 203 5.95 -4.63 10.07
N PRO A 204 5.42 -3.45 9.63
CA PRO A 204 3.97 -3.29 9.46
C PRO A 204 3.36 -4.31 8.51
N SER A 205 4.08 -4.69 7.44
CA SER A 205 3.55 -5.66 6.48
C SER A 205 3.40 -7.07 7.06
N LYS A 206 4.28 -7.48 7.97
CA LYS A 206 4.17 -8.74 8.68
C LYS A 206 2.96 -8.76 9.62
N LEU A 207 2.78 -7.67 10.38
CA LEU A 207 1.61 -7.51 11.26
C LEU A 207 0.29 -7.50 10.46
N ALA A 208 0.29 -6.82 9.30
CA ALA A 208 -0.86 -6.82 8.40
C ALA A 208 -1.20 -8.23 7.89
N CYS A 209 -0.19 -9.03 7.53
CA CYS A 209 -0.42 -10.41 7.13
C CYS A 209 -1.00 -11.25 8.27
N LEU A 210 -0.45 -11.11 9.47
CA LEU A 210 -0.95 -11.83 10.64
C LEU A 210 -2.41 -11.48 10.91
N SER A 211 -2.81 -10.21 10.82
CA SER A 211 -4.20 -9.81 10.99
C SER A 211 -5.14 -10.43 9.95
N ILE A 212 -4.71 -10.58 8.69
CA ILE A 212 -5.48 -11.28 7.64
C ILE A 212 -5.56 -12.79 7.94
N VAL A 213 -4.45 -13.41 8.33
CA VAL A 213 -4.39 -14.84 8.69
C VAL A 213 -5.34 -15.15 9.84
N LEU A 214 -5.35 -14.33 10.89
CA LEU A 214 -6.25 -14.46 12.05
C LEU A 214 -7.73 -14.45 11.64
N VAL A 215 -8.08 -13.61 10.69
CA VAL A 215 -9.48 -13.41 10.25
C VAL A 215 -9.95 -14.47 9.25
N VAL A 216 -9.03 -15.03 8.46
CA VAL A 216 -9.39 -15.97 7.37
C VAL A 216 -9.25 -17.42 7.79
N ASN A 217 -8.03 -17.86 8.07
CA ASN A 217 -7.73 -19.22 8.52
C ASN A 217 -6.34 -19.31 9.14
N ILE A 218 -6.31 -19.41 10.48
CA ILE A 218 -5.07 -19.46 11.25
C ILE A 218 -4.26 -20.73 10.91
N ASN A 219 -4.91 -21.87 10.82
CA ASN A 219 -4.22 -23.15 10.65
C ASN A 219 -3.47 -23.24 9.32
N GLN A 220 -4.04 -22.73 8.23
CA GLN A 220 -3.39 -22.73 6.92
C GLN A 220 -2.30 -21.64 6.84
N GLY A 221 -2.56 -20.48 7.43
CA GLY A 221 -1.58 -19.39 7.45
C GLY A 221 -0.35 -19.71 8.29
N THR A 222 -0.50 -20.32 9.48
CA THR A 222 0.62 -20.73 10.32
C THR A 222 1.47 -21.83 9.68
N LYS A 223 0.85 -22.82 9.03
CA LYS A 223 1.58 -23.82 8.24
C LYS A 223 2.47 -23.17 7.16
N ALA A 224 1.97 -22.14 6.49
CA ALA A 224 2.74 -21.40 5.48
C ALA A 224 3.90 -20.58 6.08
N LEU A 225 3.79 -20.11 7.33
CA LEU A 225 4.89 -19.44 8.04
C LEU A 225 6.08 -20.37 8.30
N PHE A 226 5.82 -21.63 8.64
CA PHE A 226 6.84 -22.63 8.93
C PHE A 226 7.44 -23.29 7.67
N GLN A 227 6.83 -23.10 6.50
CA GLN A 227 7.45 -23.54 5.26
C GLN A 227 8.70 -22.70 4.96
N ARG A 228 9.85 -23.37 4.75
CA ARG A 228 11.14 -22.74 4.38
C ARG A 228 11.08 -22.20 2.95
N ILE A 229 10.33 -21.15 2.72
CA ILE A 229 10.34 -20.41 1.45
C ILE A 229 11.28 -19.23 1.62
N SER A 230 12.35 -19.18 0.81
CA SER A 230 13.25 -18.02 0.76
C SER A 230 12.50 -16.82 0.19
N TYR A 231 12.01 -15.96 1.06
CA TYR A 231 11.30 -14.74 0.66
C TYR A 231 12.32 -13.66 0.27
N GLN A 232 12.62 -13.58 -1.00
CA GLN A 232 13.50 -12.53 -1.54
C GLN A 232 12.93 -11.10 -1.40
N CYS A 233 11.60 -10.98 -1.19
CA CYS A 233 10.91 -9.69 -1.16
C CYS A 233 9.70 -9.72 -0.24
N ASN A 234 9.44 -8.61 0.49
CA ASN A 234 8.27 -8.46 1.37
C ASN A 234 6.92 -8.75 0.67
N HIS A 235 6.77 -8.41 -0.62
CA HIS A 235 5.52 -8.65 -1.33
C HIS A 235 5.22 -10.14 -1.54
N LEU A 236 6.24 -10.99 -1.77
CA LEU A 236 6.05 -12.43 -1.90
C LEU A 236 5.66 -13.05 -0.55
N PHE A 237 6.22 -12.56 0.55
CA PHE A 237 5.82 -12.96 1.89
C PHE A 237 4.32 -12.70 2.13
N ILE A 238 3.84 -11.48 1.82
CA ILE A 238 2.42 -11.13 1.96
C ILE A 238 1.55 -12.05 1.12
N LEU A 239 1.89 -12.21 -0.16
CA LEU A 239 1.09 -13.01 -1.10
C LEU A 239 1.09 -14.49 -0.71
N ASN A 240 2.20 -15.01 -0.19
CA ASN A 240 2.26 -16.40 0.25
C ASN A 240 1.37 -16.65 1.46
N LEU A 241 1.50 -15.86 2.52
CA LEU A 241 0.71 -16.05 3.74
C LEU A 241 -0.78 -15.82 3.50
N CYS A 242 -1.13 -14.72 2.84
CA CYS A 242 -2.52 -14.44 2.53
C CYS A 242 -3.08 -15.49 1.56
N GLY A 243 -2.34 -15.84 0.50
CA GLY A 243 -2.75 -16.87 -0.46
C GLY A 243 -2.98 -18.22 0.21
N ALA A 244 -2.09 -18.64 1.11
CA ALA A 244 -2.25 -19.87 1.87
C ALA A 244 -3.49 -19.83 2.77
N SER A 245 -3.74 -18.71 3.49
CA SER A 245 -4.94 -18.57 4.34
C SER A 245 -6.23 -18.68 3.55
N PHE A 246 -6.26 -18.14 2.31
CA PHE A 246 -7.40 -18.29 1.40
C PHE A 246 -7.43 -19.64 0.66
N GLY A 247 -6.36 -20.43 0.71
CA GLY A 247 -6.16 -21.66 -0.04
C GLY A 247 -5.97 -21.44 -1.54
N ILE A 248 -5.60 -20.25 -2.01
CA ILE A 248 -5.50 -19.85 -3.42
C ILE A 248 -4.06 -19.61 -3.86
N GLU A 249 -3.76 -19.91 -5.13
CA GLU A 249 -2.46 -19.64 -5.73
C GLU A 249 -2.37 -18.19 -6.18
N LEU A 250 -1.38 -17.46 -5.65
CA LEU A 250 -1.03 -16.08 -6.00
C LEU A 250 0.39 -16.01 -6.59
N GLY A 251 0.83 -14.79 -6.99
CA GLY A 251 2.14 -14.61 -7.62
C GLY A 251 2.18 -15.10 -9.08
N GLY A 252 3.36 -15.41 -9.57
CA GLY A 252 3.60 -15.81 -10.96
C GLY A 252 4.06 -14.66 -11.85
N PRO A 253 4.39 -14.94 -13.12
CA PRO A 253 4.98 -13.96 -14.03
C PRO A 253 4.00 -12.81 -14.35
N ALA A 254 4.54 -11.61 -14.50
CA ALA A 254 3.78 -10.42 -14.87
C ALA A 254 4.53 -9.58 -15.91
N TYR A 255 3.78 -8.89 -16.79
CA TYR A 255 4.35 -8.01 -17.80
C TYR A 255 4.27 -6.54 -17.32
N TYR A 256 5.38 -5.80 -17.50
CA TYR A 256 5.52 -4.38 -17.24
C TYR A 256 6.22 -3.74 -18.45
N GLU A 257 5.52 -2.87 -19.17
CA GLU A 257 6.05 -2.23 -20.41
C GLU A 257 6.77 -3.25 -21.31
N GLN A 258 6.05 -4.30 -21.72
CA GLN A 258 6.52 -5.42 -22.58
C GLN A 258 7.62 -6.30 -21.95
N ARG A 259 8.11 -5.96 -20.76
CA ARG A 259 9.10 -6.77 -20.06
C ARG A 259 8.42 -7.79 -19.14
N LYS A 260 8.73 -9.08 -19.36
CA LYS A 260 8.30 -10.17 -18.48
C LYS A 260 9.16 -10.18 -17.21
N VAL A 261 8.52 -9.97 -16.06
CA VAL A 261 9.15 -10.12 -14.75
C VAL A 261 8.72 -11.46 -14.18
N LEU A 262 9.68 -12.36 -14.00
CA LEU A 262 9.44 -13.65 -13.38
C LEU A 262 9.25 -13.46 -11.88
N SER A 263 8.21 -14.07 -11.33
CA SER A 263 7.94 -14.16 -9.91
C SER A 263 7.45 -15.58 -9.61
N SER A 264 7.85 -16.12 -8.47
CA SER A 264 7.37 -17.43 -8.04
C SER A 264 5.87 -17.42 -7.78
N LYS A 265 5.22 -18.53 -8.07
CA LYS A 265 3.88 -18.80 -7.58
C LYS A 265 3.96 -19.11 -6.10
N CYS A 266 2.98 -18.67 -5.32
CA CYS A 266 2.98 -18.79 -3.86
C CYS A 266 1.55 -18.85 -3.32
N GLY A 267 1.40 -19.24 -2.06
CA GLY A 267 0.10 -19.35 -1.40
C GLY A 267 -0.42 -20.80 -1.39
N GLY A 268 -1.72 -20.96 -1.61
CA GLY A 268 -2.38 -22.26 -1.68
C GLY A 268 -2.30 -22.92 -3.04
N ASN A 269 -2.94 -24.09 -3.17
CA ASN A 269 -2.87 -24.90 -4.40
C ASN A 269 -4.07 -24.70 -5.35
N ARG A 270 -5.14 -24.05 -4.87
CA ARG A 270 -6.35 -23.85 -5.67
C ARG A 270 -6.20 -22.62 -6.58
N PRO A 271 -6.61 -22.70 -7.85
CA PRO A 271 -6.70 -21.52 -8.70
C PRO A 271 -7.73 -20.52 -8.14
N VAL A 272 -7.53 -19.25 -8.43
CA VAL A 272 -8.44 -18.18 -8.00
C VAL A 272 -9.78 -18.27 -8.73
N ILE A 273 -10.86 -17.94 -8.05
CA ILE A 273 -12.21 -17.80 -8.62
C ILE A 273 -12.74 -16.38 -8.35
N LEU A 274 -13.77 -15.97 -9.08
CA LEU A 274 -14.29 -14.60 -9.00
C LEU A 274 -14.76 -14.22 -7.58
N SER A 275 -15.36 -15.16 -6.86
CA SER A 275 -15.83 -14.94 -5.48
C SER A 275 -14.68 -14.65 -4.48
N ASP A 276 -13.44 -15.03 -4.79
CA ASP A 276 -12.30 -14.76 -3.92
C ASP A 276 -11.98 -13.26 -3.83
N ASN A 277 -12.36 -12.46 -4.85
CA ASN A 277 -12.28 -11.00 -4.75
C ASN A 277 -13.16 -10.45 -3.61
N ILE A 278 -14.38 -10.95 -3.49
CA ILE A 278 -15.33 -10.53 -2.44
C ILE A 278 -14.82 -11.00 -1.08
N ARG A 279 -14.31 -12.23 -1.00
CA ARG A 279 -13.69 -12.77 0.22
C ARG A 279 -12.48 -11.95 0.65
N ALA A 280 -11.63 -11.51 -0.28
CA ALA A 280 -10.48 -10.66 0.02
C ALA A 280 -10.89 -9.28 0.55
N ILE A 281 -11.92 -8.65 -0.04
CA ILE A 281 -12.49 -7.39 0.47
C ILE A 281 -13.05 -7.59 1.89
N ALA A 282 -13.83 -8.64 2.11
CA ALA A 282 -14.40 -8.93 3.42
C ALA A 282 -13.31 -9.19 4.48
N ALA A 283 -12.26 -9.91 4.11
CA ALA A 283 -11.13 -10.19 5.00
C ALA A 283 -10.36 -8.91 5.38
N THR A 284 -10.08 -8.02 4.41
CA THR A 284 -9.43 -6.74 4.72
C THR A 284 -10.29 -5.87 5.63
N ASN A 285 -11.61 -5.82 5.44
CA ASN A 285 -12.52 -5.09 6.32
C ASN A 285 -12.55 -5.67 7.75
N ARG A 286 -12.59 -7.00 7.90
CA ARG A 286 -12.53 -7.63 9.22
C ARG A 286 -11.17 -7.41 9.89
N ALA A 287 -10.07 -7.53 9.14
CA ALA A 287 -8.73 -7.28 9.67
C ALA A 287 -8.51 -5.82 10.12
N THR A 288 -9.28 -4.86 9.56
CA THR A 288 -9.30 -3.47 10.05
C THR A 288 -9.75 -3.38 11.50
N TRP A 289 -10.77 -4.15 11.89
CA TRP A 289 -11.23 -4.19 13.29
C TRP A 289 -10.15 -4.74 14.22
N VAL A 290 -9.38 -5.74 13.78
CA VAL A 290 -8.23 -6.25 14.55
C VAL A 290 -7.20 -5.14 14.80
N TRP A 291 -6.89 -4.32 13.79
CA TRP A 291 -5.98 -3.19 13.97
C TRP A 291 -6.53 -2.12 14.93
N LEU A 292 -7.82 -1.82 14.86
CA LEU A 292 -8.47 -0.86 15.78
C LEU A 292 -8.45 -1.37 17.22
N THR A 293 -8.73 -2.66 17.45
CA THR A 293 -8.66 -3.26 18.79
C THR A 293 -7.22 -3.29 19.34
N LEU A 294 -6.22 -3.63 18.52
CA LEU A 294 -4.81 -3.58 18.91
C LEU A 294 -4.37 -2.15 19.27
N TYR A 295 -4.80 -1.17 18.49
CA TYR A 295 -4.51 0.23 18.79
C TYR A 295 -5.16 0.68 20.10
N PHE A 296 -6.42 0.31 20.34
CA PHE A 296 -7.12 0.58 21.59
C PHE A 296 -6.39 -0.01 22.80
N MET A 297 -6.01 -1.29 22.72
CA MET A 297 -5.22 -1.96 23.78
C MET A 297 -3.86 -1.26 24.02
N GLY A 298 -3.17 -0.85 22.96
CA GLY A 298 -1.92 -0.11 23.08
C GLY A 298 -2.09 1.25 23.78
N CYS A 299 -3.18 1.98 23.47
CA CYS A 299 -3.49 3.23 24.15
C CYS A 299 -3.84 3.04 25.64
N THR A 300 -4.60 2.01 25.98
CA THR A 300 -4.96 1.71 27.39
C THR A 300 -3.74 1.30 28.20
N LEU A 301 -2.85 0.47 27.62
CA LEU A 301 -1.60 0.09 28.28
C LEU A 301 -0.69 1.30 28.51
N SER A 302 -0.53 2.17 27.50
CA SER A 302 0.28 3.39 27.67
C SER A 302 -0.27 4.31 28.75
N PHE A 303 -1.59 4.41 28.89
CA PHE A 303 -2.25 5.19 29.95
C PHE A 303 -2.01 4.59 31.34
N LEU A 304 -2.01 3.26 31.47
CA LEU A 304 -1.75 2.57 32.74
C LEU A 304 -0.28 2.68 33.19
N VAL A 305 0.66 2.69 32.24
CA VAL A 305 2.11 2.79 32.55
C VAL A 305 2.52 4.23 32.88
N THR A 306 1.81 5.25 32.41
CA THR A 306 2.09 6.68 32.67
C THR A 306 1.41 7.23 33.93
N ARG A 307 0.61 6.43 34.62
CA ARG A 307 0.09 6.67 35.96
C ARG A 307 0.95 6.03 37.02
#